data_b63fc4c4f035384f64498e251f1118ce
#
_entry.id   b63fc4c4f035384f64498e251f1118ce
#
_cell.length_a   1.000
_cell.length_b   1.000
_cell.length_c   1.000
_cell.angle_alpha   90.00
_cell.angle_beta   90.00
_cell.angle_gamma   90.00
#
_symmetry.space_group_name_H-M   'P 1'
#
loop_
_entity.id
_entity.type
_entity.pdbx_description
1 polymer ?
#
loop_
_entity_poly.entity_id
_entity_poly.type
_entity_poly.pdbx_seq_one_letter_code
_entity_poly.pdbx_strand_id
1 'polypeptide(L)'
;MTTSQDAANSDLPAPTSDLGALTKAFSIKGLTQKDMVALSGAHTIGQARCVNFRGRLYNETAPSLDATLATSLKPRCPSTDGTGDDNTSPLDPSTSYVFDNFYYKNLLRNKGLLHSDQQLFSGGGSADAQTTAYASGMGAGFFDDFRDAMVKMGGIGVLTGSSGQVRVNCRKAN
;
A
#
# COMPACT_ATOMS: atom_id res chain seq x y z
N MET A 1 9.95 26.06 8.83
CA MET A 1 9.67 24.72 8.22
C MET A 1 8.57 24.93 7.21
N THR A 2 8.87 24.75 5.92
CA THR A 2 7.91 24.87 4.83
C THR A 2 7.29 23.50 4.56
N THR A 3 5.97 23.42 4.54
CA THR A 3 5.25 22.25 4.01
C THR A 3 5.25 22.35 2.48
N SER A 4 5.45 21.21 1.80
CA SER A 4 5.42 21.14 0.35
C SER A 4 4.57 19.94 -0.07
N GLN A 5 3.44 20.21 -0.72
CA GLN A 5 2.60 19.18 -1.31
C GLN A 5 3.31 18.48 -2.47
N ASP A 6 4.02 19.24 -3.30
CA ASP A 6 4.74 18.67 -4.44
C ASP A 6 5.86 17.73 -4.00
N ALA A 7 6.62 18.12 -2.95
CA ALA A 7 7.64 17.25 -2.39
C ALA A 7 7.03 15.98 -1.77
N ALA A 8 5.89 16.08 -1.09
CA ALA A 8 5.19 14.92 -0.56
C ALA A 8 4.74 13.99 -1.69
N ASN A 9 4.13 14.53 -2.74
CA ASN A 9 3.66 13.74 -3.88
C ASN A 9 4.81 13.07 -4.66
N SER A 10 5.95 13.74 -4.79
CA SER A 10 7.12 13.17 -5.48
C SER A 10 7.87 12.11 -4.65
N ASP A 11 7.74 12.14 -3.32
CA ASP A 11 8.43 11.25 -2.40
C ASP A 11 7.64 9.98 -2.06
N LEU A 12 6.34 9.98 -2.31
CA LEU A 12 5.48 8.82 -2.08
C LEU A 12 5.48 7.86 -3.29
N PRO A 13 5.62 6.54 -3.08
CA PRO A 13 5.44 5.56 -4.15
C PRO A 13 4.03 5.65 -4.76
N ALA A 14 3.95 5.60 -6.08
CA ALA A 14 2.67 5.61 -6.77
C ALA A 14 1.92 4.26 -6.65
N PRO A 15 0.58 4.24 -6.72
CA PRO A 15 -0.20 3.00 -6.73
C PRO A 15 0.09 2.10 -7.94
N THR A 16 0.80 2.62 -8.93
CA THR A 16 1.23 1.95 -10.16
C THR A 16 2.71 1.55 -10.15
N SER A 17 3.40 1.68 -9.02
CA SER A 17 4.82 1.37 -8.91
C SER A 17 5.09 -0.13 -8.94
N ASP A 18 6.09 -0.53 -9.72
CA ASP A 18 6.62 -1.90 -9.73
C ASP A 18 7.44 -2.20 -8.47
N LEU A 19 7.65 -3.50 -8.17
CA LEU A 19 8.39 -3.96 -6.99
C LEU A 19 9.78 -3.31 -6.85
N GLY A 20 10.51 -3.14 -7.96
CA GLY A 20 11.83 -2.51 -7.96
C GLY A 20 11.79 -1.04 -7.53
N ALA A 21 10.80 -0.29 -8.03
CA ALA A 21 10.57 1.11 -7.67
C ALA A 21 10.17 1.24 -6.20
N LEU A 22 9.26 0.37 -5.73
CA LEU A 22 8.84 0.31 -4.33
C LEU A 22 10.03 0.04 -3.40
N THR A 23 10.79 -1.03 -3.68
CA THR A 23 11.96 -1.41 -2.87
C THR A 23 12.99 -0.26 -2.81
N LYS A 24 13.23 0.41 -3.94
CA LYS A 24 14.14 1.56 -4.00
C LYS A 24 13.62 2.74 -3.15
N ALA A 25 12.34 3.08 -3.27
CA ALA A 25 11.75 4.20 -2.52
C ALA A 25 11.85 3.98 -1.00
N PHE A 26 11.56 2.76 -0.53
CA PHE A 26 11.69 2.41 0.88
C PHE A 26 13.15 2.38 1.34
N SER A 27 14.07 1.84 0.54
CA SER A 27 15.51 1.78 0.88
C SER A 27 16.15 3.17 1.04
N ILE A 28 15.76 4.14 0.23
CA ILE A 28 16.20 5.55 0.37
C ILE A 28 15.79 6.14 1.73
N LYS A 29 14.70 5.66 2.31
CA LYS A 29 14.22 6.05 3.64
C LYS A 29 14.81 5.20 4.77
N GLY A 30 15.74 4.29 4.49
CA GLY A 30 16.35 3.40 5.47
C GLY A 30 15.48 2.21 5.88
N LEU A 31 14.42 1.92 5.11
CA LEU A 31 13.52 0.79 5.32
C LEU A 31 13.93 -0.38 4.42
N THR A 32 13.85 -1.59 4.96
CA THR A 32 14.14 -2.83 4.22
C THR A 32 12.94 -3.27 3.37
N GLN A 33 13.14 -4.22 2.46
CA GLN A 33 12.04 -4.85 1.74
C GLN A 33 11.04 -5.53 2.70
N LYS A 34 11.51 -6.12 3.80
CA LYS A 34 10.65 -6.69 4.84
C LYS A 34 9.77 -5.61 5.48
N ASP A 35 10.35 -4.45 5.81
CA ASP A 35 9.60 -3.31 6.36
C ASP A 35 8.55 -2.82 5.34
N MET A 36 8.91 -2.75 4.05
CA MET A 36 7.99 -2.38 2.97
C MET A 36 6.82 -3.34 2.87
N VAL A 37 7.07 -4.64 2.83
CA VAL A 37 6.00 -5.65 2.76
C VAL A 37 5.11 -5.58 4.01
N ALA A 38 5.69 -5.41 5.20
CA ALA A 38 4.94 -5.26 6.44
C ALA A 38 4.06 -4.00 6.43
N LEU A 39 4.62 -2.84 6.07
CA LEU A 39 3.89 -1.56 6.03
C LEU A 39 2.77 -1.55 4.98
N SER A 40 2.96 -2.23 3.85
CA SER A 40 1.91 -2.39 2.84
C SER A 40 0.68 -3.13 3.39
N GLY A 41 0.85 -3.95 4.43
CA GLY A 41 -0.24 -4.59 5.15
C GLY A 41 -1.23 -3.62 5.81
N ALA A 42 -0.90 -2.32 5.93
CA ALA A 42 -1.88 -1.29 6.31
C ALA A 42 -3.10 -1.28 5.37
N HIS A 43 -2.93 -1.74 4.12
CA HIS A 43 -4.01 -1.86 3.14
C HIS A 43 -5.02 -2.98 3.45
N THR A 44 -4.87 -3.69 4.57
CA THR A 44 -5.95 -4.55 5.11
C THR A 44 -7.18 -3.73 5.53
N ILE A 45 -7.03 -2.40 5.72
CA ILE A 45 -8.13 -1.46 5.96
C ILE A 45 -8.02 -0.28 5.00
N GLY A 46 -9.14 0.41 4.79
CA GLY A 46 -9.18 1.60 3.95
C GLY A 46 -9.74 1.33 2.55
N GLN A 47 -9.77 2.41 1.76
CA GLN A 47 -10.36 2.41 0.42
C GLN A 47 -9.45 3.16 -0.56
N ALA A 48 -9.47 2.74 -1.83
CA ALA A 48 -8.83 3.46 -2.91
C ALA A 48 -9.87 4.01 -3.89
N ARG A 49 -9.57 5.17 -4.48
CA ARG A 49 -10.37 5.77 -5.55
C ARG A 49 -10.17 5.01 -6.85
N CYS A 50 -11.20 4.94 -7.69
CA CYS A 50 -11.19 4.27 -8.99
C CYS A 50 -9.99 4.70 -9.85
N VAL A 51 -9.65 5.99 -9.87
CA VAL A 51 -8.50 6.50 -10.64
C VAL A 51 -7.18 5.78 -10.31
N ASN A 52 -7.02 5.26 -9.11
CA ASN A 52 -5.79 4.60 -8.66
C ASN A 52 -5.69 3.12 -9.09
N PHE A 53 -6.82 2.48 -9.46
CA PHE A 53 -6.83 1.06 -9.84
C PHE A 53 -7.51 0.79 -11.19
N ARG A 54 -8.02 1.81 -11.88
CA ARG A 54 -8.64 1.64 -13.22
C ARG A 54 -7.68 0.97 -14.20
N GLY A 55 -6.42 1.40 -14.25
CA GLY A 55 -5.41 0.79 -15.13
C GLY A 55 -5.26 -0.70 -14.87
N ARG A 56 -5.20 -1.10 -13.60
CA ARG A 56 -5.14 -2.50 -13.21
C ARG A 56 -6.40 -3.27 -13.60
N LEU A 57 -7.56 -2.66 -13.45
CA LEU A 57 -8.86 -3.30 -13.75
C LEU A 57 -9.08 -3.59 -15.24
N TYR A 58 -8.51 -2.75 -16.12
CA TYR A 58 -8.80 -2.83 -17.55
C TYR A 58 -7.61 -3.13 -18.45
N ASN A 59 -6.38 -2.77 -18.05
CA ASN A 59 -5.22 -2.77 -18.92
C ASN A 59 -4.14 -3.78 -18.53
N GLU A 60 -4.14 -4.29 -17.29
CA GLU A 60 -3.12 -5.24 -16.86
C GLU A 60 -3.48 -6.67 -17.24
N THR A 61 -2.49 -7.36 -17.82
CA THR A 61 -2.64 -8.74 -18.31
C THR A 61 -1.97 -9.77 -17.41
N ALA A 62 -0.92 -9.39 -16.64
CA ALA A 62 -0.20 -10.31 -15.76
C ALA A 62 0.54 -9.55 -14.61
N PRO A 63 0.35 -9.96 -13.37
CA PRO A 63 -0.73 -10.82 -12.88
C PRO A 63 -2.08 -10.09 -12.94
N SER A 64 -3.02 -10.64 -13.71
CA SER A 64 -4.34 -10.03 -13.87
C SER A 64 -5.12 -10.05 -12.55
N LEU A 65 -6.00 -9.07 -12.38
CA LEU A 65 -6.93 -9.05 -11.26
C LEU A 65 -7.87 -10.25 -11.32
N ASP A 66 -8.18 -10.87 -10.18
CA ASP A 66 -9.18 -11.95 -10.08
C ASP A 66 -10.47 -11.58 -10.83
N ALA A 67 -10.95 -12.46 -11.70
CA ALA A 67 -12.06 -12.17 -12.61
C ALA A 67 -13.37 -11.84 -11.88
N THR A 68 -13.63 -12.48 -10.75
CA THR A 68 -14.83 -12.23 -9.93
C THR A 68 -14.76 -10.85 -9.31
N LEU A 69 -13.62 -10.48 -8.74
CA LEU A 69 -13.38 -9.15 -8.18
C LEU A 69 -13.48 -8.09 -9.29
N ALA A 70 -12.81 -8.30 -10.43
CA ALA A 70 -12.87 -7.38 -11.56
C ALA A 70 -14.32 -7.13 -12.03
N THR A 71 -15.13 -8.19 -12.14
CA THR A 71 -16.54 -8.07 -12.54
C THR A 71 -17.33 -7.23 -11.53
N SER A 72 -17.06 -7.37 -10.24
CA SER A 72 -17.76 -6.62 -9.18
C SER A 72 -17.37 -5.14 -9.13
N LEU A 73 -16.16 -4.78 -9.57
CA LEU A 73 -15.64 -3.41 -9.54
C LEU A 73 -16.09 -2.57 -10.74
N LYS A 74 -16.24 -3.18 -11.93
CA LYS A 74 -16.56 -2.50 -13.19
C LYS A 74 -17.78 -1.57 -13.14
N PRO A 75 -18.91 -1.91 -12.48
CA PRO A 75 -20.06 -1.02 -12.39
C PRO A 75 -19.77 0.31 -11.67
N ARG A 76 -18.83 0.31 -10.72
CA ARG A 76 -18.44 1.50 -9.93
C ARG A 76 -17.23 2.21 -10.49
N CYS A 77 -16.40 1.50 -11.23
CA CYS A 77 -15.19 2.03 -11.85
C CYS A 77 -15.24 1.78 -13.36
N PRO A 78 -15.90 2.65 -14.14
CA PRO A 78 -15.96 2.52 -15.61
C PRO A 78 -14.58 2.66 -16.26
N SER A 79 -14.44 2.13 -17.50
CA SER A 79 -13.18 2.19 -18.24
C SER A 79 -12.83 3.59 -18.73
N THR A 80 -13.81 4.47 -18.88
CA THR A 80 -13.62 5.84 -19.39
C THR A 80 -12.98 6.71 -18.32
N ASP A 81 -11.82 7.29 -18.64
CA ASP A 81 -11.14 8.24 -17.78
C ASP A 81 -12.02 9.44 -17.43
N GLY A 82 -11.90 9.92 -16.20
CA GLY A 82 -12.73 11.00 -15.67
C GLY A 82 -14.12 10.56 -15.20
N THR A 83 -14.55 9.33 -15.53
CA THR A 83 -15.86 8.83 -15.11
C THR A 83 -15.72 7.96 -13.87
N GLY A 84 -16.38 8.38 -12.78
CA GLY A 84 -16.36 7.63 -11.51
C GLY A 84 -14.98 7.61 -10.83
N ASP A 85 -14.10 8.55 -11.13
CA ASP A 85 -12.75 8.62 -10.56
C ASP A 85 -12.74 8.62 -9.03
N ASP A 86 -13.71 9.30 -8.43
CA ASP A 86 -13.87 9.44 -6.98
C ASP A 86 -14.61 8.26 -6.33
N ASN A 87 -15.18 7.36 -7.11
CA ASN A 87 -15.81 6.16 -6.56
C ASN A 87 -14.75 5.30 -5.88
N THR A 88 -15.06 4.80 -4.70
CA THR A 88 -14.11 4.05 -3.90
C THR A 88 -14.42 2.57 -3.84
N SER A 89 -13.36 1.77 -3.62
CA SER A 89 -13.44 0.35 -3.32
C SER A 89 -12.52 0.01 -2.14
N PRO A 90 -12.91 -0.94 -1.26
CA PRO A 90 -12.02 -1.43 -0.22
C PRO A 90 -10.71 -1.96 -0.81
N LEU A 91 -9.59 -1.63 -0.17
CA LEU A 91 -8.27 -2.20 -0.49
C LEU A 91 -8.23 -3.70 -0.19
N ASP A 92 -8.87 -4.12 0.91
CA ASP A 92 -9.13 -5.51 1.26
C ASP A 92 -10.61 -5.85 1.02
N PRO A 93 -10.93 -6.65 -0.01
CA PRO A 93 -12.32 -7.03 -0.28
C PRO A 93 -12.88 -8.08 0.68
N SER A 94 -12.04 -8.70 1.52
CA SER A 94 -12.44 -9.79 2.41
C SER A 94 -12.85 -9.29 3.80
N THR A 95 -12.04 -8.43 4.41
CA THR A 95 -12.20 -7.95 5.79
C THR A 95 -11.95 -6.45 5.90
N SER A 96 -12.66 -5.66 5.10
CA SER A 96 -12.43 -4.24 4.81
C SER A 96 -12.27 -3.30 6.02
N TYR A 97 -12.73 -3.72 7.20
CA TYR A 97 -12.73 -2.92 8.43
C TYR A 97 -11.99 -3.60 9.60
N VAL A 98 -11.30 -4.71 9.32
CA VAL A 98 -10.54 -5.47 10.34
C VAL A 98 -9.06 -5.38 10.02
N PHE A 99 -8.24 -4.98 11.01
CA PHE A 99 -6.80 -5.02 10.86
C PHE A 99 -6.31 -6.46 11.08
N ASP A 100 -6.10 -7.19 9.99
CA ASP A 100 -5.71 -8.60 9.98
C ASP A 100 -4.75 -8.94 8.82
N ASN A 101 -4.55 -10.21 8.52
CA ASN A 101 -3.67 -10.64 7.45
C ASN A 101 -4.37 -11.04 6.14
N PHE A 102 -5.65 -10.72 5.99
CA PHE A 102 -6.39 -11.05 4.77
C PHE A 102 -5.89 -10.30 3.54
N TYR A 103 -5.33 -9.10 3.72
CA TYR A 103 -4.62 -8.41 2.65
C TYR A 103 -3.63 -9.34 1.92
N TYR A 104 -2.73 -10.01 2.66
CA TYR A 104 -1.75 -10.94 2.06
C TYR A 104 -2.42 -12.17 1.45
N LYS A 105 -3.46 -12.72 2.10
CA LYS A 105 -4.24 -13.84 1.55
C LYS A 105 -4.90 -13.49 0.23
N ASN A 106 -5.31 -12.23 0.08
CA ASN A 106 -5.88 -11.69 -1.15
C ASN A 106 -4.81 -11.54 -2.25
N LEU A 107 -3.59 -11.13 -1.91
CA LEU A 107 -2.48 -11.07 -2.88
C LEU A 107 -2.18 -12.44 -3.48
N LEU A 108 -2.16 -13.52 -2.67
CA LEU A 108 -1.96 -14.89 -3.15
C LEU A 108 -3.06 -15.36 -4.14
N ARG A 109 -4.18 -14.66 -4.19
CA ARG A 109 -5.34 -14.95 -5.05
C ARG A 109 -5.52 -13.92 -6.17
N ASN A 110 -4.51 -13.11 -6.45
CA ASN A 110 -4.55 -12.00 -7.40
C ASN A 110 -5.69 -10.98 -7.12
N LYS A 111 -6.00 -10.75 -5.86
CA LYS A 111 -7.04 -9.81 -5.42
C LYS A 111 -6.48 -8.50 -4.88
N GLY A 112 -5.20 -8.24 -5.03
CA GLY A 112 -4.61 -6.94 -4.74
C GLY A 112 -5.25 -5.87 -5.63
N LEU A 113 -5.85 -4.84 -5.00
CA LEU A 113 -6.60 -3.82 -5.73
C LEU A 113 -5.67 -2.91 -6.54
N LEU A 114 -4.57 -2.45 -5.93
CA LEU A 114 -3.56 -1.62 -6.60
C LEU A 114 -2.53 -2.49 -7.33
N HIS A 115 -1.95 -1.95 -8.40
CA HIS A 115 -0.79 -2.58 -9.05
C HIS A 115 0.34 -2.80 -8.04
N SER A 116 0.70 -1.76 -7.29
CA SER A 116 1.75 -1.80 -6.27
C SER A 116 1.52 -2.88 -5.20
N ASP A 117 0.28 -3.15 -4.81
CA ASP A 117 -0.05 -4.23 -3.88
C ASP A 117 0.27 -5.60 -4.48
N GLN A 118 -0.20 -5.83 -5.72
CA GLN A 118 0.00 -7.13 -6.35
C GLN A 118 1.46 -7.41 -6.69
N GLN A 119 2.30 -6.38 -6.82
CA GLN A 119 3.75 -6.56 -7.00
C GLN A 119 4.43 -7.27 -5.81
N LEU A 120 3.81 -7.29 -4.65
CA LEU A 120 4.32 -8.02 -3.47
C LEU A 120 4.13 -9.55 -3.58
N PHE A 121 3.32 -10.00 -4.54
CA PHE A 121 3.18 -11.42 -4.89
C PHE A 121 2.91 -11.56 -6.38
N SER A 122 3.97 -11.79 -7.15
CA SER A 122 3.93 -11.89 -8.62
C SER A 122 4.26 -13.29 -9.17
N GLY A 123 4.52 -14.27 -8.29
CA GLY A 123 4.84 -15.63 -8.69
C GLY A 123 6.31 -15.83 -9.09
N GLY A 124 7.23 -15.21 -8.39
CA GLY A 124 8.69 -15.29 -8.62
C GLY A 124 9.44 -14.04 -8.18
N GLY A 125 8.72 -13.09 -7.57
CA GLY A 125 9.29 -11.85 -7.04
C GLY A 125 10.03 -12.05 -5.71
N SER A 126 10.97 -11.17 -5.41
CA SER A 126 11.74 -11.23 -4.16
C SER A 126 10.90 -11.01 -2.89
N ALA A 127 9.70 -10.43 -3.01
CA ALA A 127 8.77 -10.21 -1.91
C ALA A 127 7.83 -11.40 -1.65
N ASP A 128 7.73 -12.36 -2.58
CA ASP A 128 6.74 -13.46 -2.53
C ASP A 128 6.86 -14.32 -1.26
N ALA A 129 8.07 -14.62 -0.83
CA ALA A 129 8.31 -15.43 0.36
C ALA A 129 7.78 -14.75 1.64
N GLN A 130 8.01 -13.44 1.78
CA GLN A 130 7.55 -12.65 2.92
C GLN A 130 6.03 -12.49 2.90
N THR A 131 5.44 -12.23 1.73
CA THR A 131 3.99 -12.14 1.54
C THR A 131 3.31 -13.47 1.89
N THR A 132 3.88 -14.59 1.46
CA THR A 132 3.39 -15.94 1.80
C THR A 132 3.46 -16.20 3.30
N ALA A 133 4.57 -15.82 3.95
CA ALA A 133 4.73 -15.98 5.39
C ALA A 133 3.65 -15.19 6.17
N TYR A 134 3.38 -13.93 5.78
CA TYR A 134 2.35 -13.12 6.42
C TYR A 134 0.91 -13.60 6.13
N ALA A 135 0.68 -14.20 4.96
CA ALA A 135 -0.60 -14.82 4.64
C ALA A 135 -0.89 -16.08 5.48
N SER A 136 0.16 -16.71 6.05
CA SER A 136 0.04 -17.97 6.76
C SER A 136 -0.65 -17.81 8.12
N GLY A 137 -1.46 -18.79 8.48
CA GLY A 137 -2.13 -18.85 9.79
C GLY A 137 -2.92 -17.59 10.12
N MET A 138 -2.69 -17.07 11.34
CA MET A 138 -3.33 -15.85 11.86
C MET A 138 -2.46 -14.60 11.71
N GLY A 139 -1.34 -14.67 10.98
CA GLY A 139 -0.50 -13.50 10.69
C GLY A 139 0.35 -12.97 11.86
N ALA A 140 0.68 -13.79 12.86
CA ALA A 140 1.42 -13.33 14.03
C ALA A 140 2.73 -12.59 13.68
N GLY A 141 3.51 -13.11 12.74
CA GLY A 141 4.73 -12.45 12.27
C GLY A 141 4.49 -11.10 11.57
N PHE A 142 3.32 -10.94 10.92
CA PHE A 142 2.93 -9.67 10.31
C PHE A 142 2.75 -8.57 11.37
N PHE A 143 2.01 -8.84 12.44
CA PHE A 143 1.72 -7.81 13.44
C PHE A 143 2.98 -7.30 14.14
N ASP A 144 3.91 -8.18 14.47
CA ASP A 144 5.18 -7.80 15.08
C ASP A 144 6.03 -6.97 14.12
N ASP A 145 6.19 -7.44 12.88
CA ASP A 145 6.97 -6.74 11.87
C ASP A 145 6.34 -5.40 11.47
N PHE A 146 5.01 -5.33 11.41
CA PHE A 146 4.28 -4.07 11.17
C PHE A 146 4.54 -3.05 12.27
N ARG A 147 4.42 -3.48 13.55
CA ARG A 147 4.73 -2.62 14.69
C ARG A 147 6.15 -2.05 14.59
N ASP A 148 7.12 -2.93 14.34
CA ASP A 148 8.53 -2.53 14.30
C ASP A 148 8.83 -1.62 13.10
N ALA A 149 8.25 -1.90 11.94
CA ALA A 149 8.35 -1.07 10.74
C ALA A 149 7.68 0.30 10.93
N MET A 150 6.54 0.37 11.62
CA MET A 150 5.88 1.64 11.96
C MET A 150 6.74 2.51 12.87
N VAL A 151 7.44 1.92 13.85
CA VAL A 151 8.39 2.66 14.70
C VAL A 151 9.55 3.20 13.87
N LYS A 152 10.13 2.39 12.97
CA LYS A 152 11.19 2.84 12.05
C LYS A 152 10.69 3.99 11.16
N MET A 153 9.51 3.85 10.56
CA MET A 153 8.91 4.87 9.70
C MET A 153 8.69 6.18 10.46
N GLY A 154 8.22 6.12 11.70
CA GLY A 154 8.04 7.29 12.56
C GLY A 154 9.34 8.01 12.91
N GLY A 155 10.49 7.34 12.78
CA GLY A 155 11.83 7.93 13.00
C GLY A 155 12.45 8.58 11.75
N ILE A 156 11.81 8.52 10.58
CA ILE A 156 12.37 9.06 9.34
C ILE A 156 12.40 10.59 9.39
N GLY A 157 13.60 11.16 9.25
CA GLY A 157 13.79 12.60 9.11
C GLY A 157 13.29 13.44 10.29
N VAL A 158 13.21 12.87 11.50
CA VAL A 158 12.77 13.59 12.71
C VAL A 158 13.74 14.70 13.04
N LEU A 159 13.22 15.92 13.17
CA LEU A 159 13.99 17.08 13.63
C LEU A 159 14.01 17.10 15.16
N THR A 160 15.20 17.23 15.74
CA THR A 160 15.43 17.22 17.18
C THR A 160 16.08 18.50 17.68
N GLY A 161 16.05 18.75 19.01
CA GLY A 161 16.65 19.92 19.63
C GLY A 161 16.13 21.23 19.04
N SER A 162 17.02 22.16 18.75
CA SER A 162 16.71 23.49 18.19
C SER A 162 16.23 23.43 16.71
N SER A 163 16.42 22.30 16.04
CA SER A 163 15.99 22.12 14.64
C SER A 163 14.52 21.73 14.50
N GLY A 164 13.86 21.37 15.60
CA GLY A 164 12.47 20.93 15.62
C GLY A 164 11.67 21.55 16.75
N GLN A 165 10.42 21.12 16.88
CA GLN A 165 9.56 21.45 18.00
C GLN A 165 8.58 20.31 18.30
N VAL A 166 8.21 20.15 19.55
CA VAL A 166 7.08 19.31 19.95
C VAL A 166 5.81 20.15 19.76
N ARG A 167 5.02 19.83 18.74
CA ARG A 167 3.82 20.58 18.41
C ARG A 167 2.68 20.25 19.36
N VAL A 168 1.98 21.27 19.85
CA VAL A 168 0.71 21.12 20.57
C VAL A 168 -0.39 20.65 19.63
N ASN A 169 -0.38 21.15 18.39
CA ASN A 169 -1.26 20.73 17.31
C ASN A 169 -0.41 20.26 16.13
N CYS A 170 -0.54 19.00 15.72
CA CYS A 170 0.24 18.40 14.60
C CYS A 170 0.14 19.19 13.28
N ARG A 171 -0.99 19.90 13.06
CA ARG A 171 -1.28 20.58 11.78
C ARG A 171 -0.60 21.94 11.63
N LYS A 172 -0.05 22.51 12.69
CA LYS A 172 0.59 23.84 12.65
C LYS A 172 1.78 23.90 13.57
N ALA A 173 2.74 24.76 13.23
CA ALA A 173 3.82 25.15 14.14
C ALA A 173 3.24 25.89 15.37
N ASN A 174 3.92 25.74 16.52
CA ASN A 174 3.57 26.49 17.74
C ASN A 174 3.86 27.96 17.54
#